data_b74d5554b331beb659899336a3af45fd
#
_entry.id   b74d5554b331beb659899336a3af45fd
#
_cell.length_a   1.000
_cell.length_b   1.000
_cell.length_c   1.000
_cell.angle_alpha   90.00
_cell.angle_beta   90.00
_cell.angle_gamma   90.00
#
_symmetry.space_group_name_H-M   'P 1'
#
loop_
_entity.id
_entity.type
_entity.pdbx_description
1 polymer ?
#
loop_
_entity_poly.entity_id
_entity_poly.type
_entity_poly.pdbx_seq_one_letter_code
_entity_poly.pdbx_strand_id
1 'polypeptide(L)'
;MKTLTAVKKTKTPSPTKTLQKARTGIRGLDEITGGGLPAGRPTLVCGGAGCGKTLLAMEFLVRGATEYAEPGVFMAFEETREELTENVASLGFDLKALVASKKLMLDYVYVDRSEFEETGEYDLEGLFIRLGYAIDSIKAKRVVLDTIEGLFAGLPNQGIVRAELRRLFRWLKEKGVTVIMTGERGDGTLTRYGLEEYVSDCVISLDHRVVDQVTTRRIRVVKYRGTTHGTNEYPFLIEKDGISIWPITTVQIEHKASHERIPTGIERLDTMLSGKGFYRGSSILLSGTAGTGKTSVAATFADATCRRGERCLYFSFEESPSQIMRNMGTIGIDLQQWVKKGRLQLHTVRPFAHGLETHLARKIQFITEFAPAVVIIDPISGLDTTGTPLEIKAALMRLLDWLKLKGITVMLTDLTMGGSALERADASISSLVDTWLVLRDLETNGERNRGLHILKSRAMGHSNQVREFMVTNHGIQLTDVYIGPSGMLTGSARVQQEGRERAELVTLSEEAERQQLALECKRAALEAQIAALRAEFSGEEAIITRTVSKDKLRGAVLALDEAAMGRSRKGDIVKSNGIRVRHSLVGGVQ
;
A
#
# COMPACT_ATOMS: atom_id res chain seq x y z
N MET A 1 -11.41 -69.93 8.91
CA MET A 1 -10.25 -69.55 9.75
C MET A 1 -9.78 -68.13 9.27
N LYS A 2 -10.16 -67.09 10.00
CA LYS A 2 -9.77 -65.72 9.76
C LYS A 2 -8.78 -65.30 10.85
N THR A 3 -7.55 -65.09 10.48
CA THR A 3 -6.49 -64.62 11.36
C THR A 3 -6.58 -63.09 11.47
N LEU A 4 -6.96 -62.59 12.64
CA LEU A 4 -6.95 -61.18 13.00
C LEU A 4 -5.51 -60.78 13.38
N THR A 5 -4.90 -59.92 12.57
CA THR A 5 -3.61 -59.28 12.84
C THR A 5 -3.82 -58.11 13.81
N ALA A 6 -3.23 -58.20 14.99
CA ALA A 6 -3.27 -57.15 16.01
C ALA A 6 -2.48 -55.89 15.58
N VAL A 7 -3.15 -54.76 15.51
CA VAL A 7 -2.55 -53.46 15.29
C VAL A 7 -1.81 -53.02 16.58
N LYS A 8 -0.48 -52.92 16.50
CA LYS A 8 0.35 -52.34 17.56
C LYS A 8 -0.03 -50.88 17.77
N LYS A 9 -0.55 -50.54 18.95
CA LYS A 9 -0.71 -49.17 19.44
C LYS A 9 0.67 -48.48 19.46
N THR A 10 0.89 -47.52 18.58
CA THR A 10 2.02 -46.60 18.63
C THR A 10 1.92 -45.77 19.90
N LYS A 11 2.94 -45.86 20.75
CA LYS A 11 3.11 -44.98 21.93
C LYS A 11 3.13 -43.55 21.48
N THR A 12 2.22 -42.72 21.99
CA THR A 12 2.26 -41.25 21.90
C THR A 12 3.61 -40.78 22.43
N PRO A 13 4.36 -39.93 21.69
CA PRO A 13 5.62 -39.41 22.20
C PRO A 13 5.34 -38.57 23.46
N SER A 14 6.11 -38.85 24.51
CA SER A 14 6.10 -38.04 25.74
C SER A 14 6.34 -36.57 25.39
N PRO A 15 5.70 -35.59 26.08
CA PRO A 15 5.89 -34.17 25.80
C PRO A 15 7.39 -33.88 25.97
N THR A 16 8.04 -33.51 24.87
CA THR A 16 9.41 -32.97 24.85
C THR A 16 9.42 -31.77 25.79
N LYS A 17 10.26 -31.79 26.84
CA LYS A 17 10.48 -30.65 27.72
C LYS A 17 10.93 -29.47 26.86
N THR A 18 10.02 -28.57 26.56
CA THR A 18 10.35 -27.31 25.87
C THR A 18 11.25 -26.48 26.77
N LEU A 19 12.30 -25.90 26.18
CA LEU A 19 13.23 -25.02 26.88
C LEU A 19 12.45 -23.85 27.50
N GLN A 20 12.61 -23.67 28.83
CA GLN A 20 12.05 -22.51 29.49
C GLN A 20 12.78 -21.25 29.02
N LYS A 21 12.04 -20.17 28.80
CA LYS A 21 12.56 -18.89 28.35
C LYS A 21 12.22 -17.78 29.34
N ALA A 22 13.18 -16.92 29.60
CA ALA A 22 13.03 -15.70 30.39
C ALA A 22 12.70 -14.55 29.41
N ARG A 23 11.52 -13.97 29.55
CA ARG A 23 11.11 -12.80 28.77
C ARG A 23 12.05 -11.63 29.06
N THR A 24 12.47 -10.94 28.01
CA THR A 24 13.38 -9.78 28.18
C THR A 24 12.63 -8.50 28.47
N GLY A 25 11.42 -8.35 27.95
CA GLY A 25 10.67 -7.09 27.95
C GLY A 25 11.19 -6.08 26.93
N ILE A 26 12.33 -6.35 26.30
CA ILE A 26 12.89 -5.50 25.25
C ILE A 26 12.08 -5.70 23.97
N ARG A 27 11.55 -4.60 23.46
CA ARG A 27 10.64 -4.60 22.30
C ARG A 27 11.26 -5.31 21.08
N GLY A 28 10.60 -6.35 20.58
CA GLY A 28 11.04 -7.15 19.42
C GLY A 28 12.10 -8.20 19.73
N LEU A 29 12.82 -8.15 20.86
CA LEU A 29 13.83 -9.16 21.21
C LEU A 29 13.16 -10.52 21.51
N ASP A 30 12.07 -10.51 22.24
CA ASP A 30 11.34 -11.74 22.53
C ASP A 30 10.73 -12.38 21.26
N GLU A 31 10.37 -11.57 20.27
CA GLU A 31 9.87 -12.06 18.97
C GLU A 31 10.98 -12.81 18.19
N ILE A 32 12.16 -12.22 18.03
CA ILE A 32 13.26 -12.83 17.26
C ILE A 32 13.88 -14.02 17.98
N THR A 33 13.75 -14.09 19.31
CA THR A 33 14.23 -15.22 20.13
C THR A 33 13.12 -16.26 20.37
N GLY A 34 11.91 -16.03 19.86
CA GLY A 34 10.77 -16.93 20.02
C GLY A 34 10.28 -17.06 21.47
N GLY A 35 10.30 -15.96 22.23
CA GLY A 35 9.73 -15.86 23.59
C GLY A 35 10.69 -15.47 24.71
N GLY A 36 11.93 -15.07 24.39
CA GLY A 36 12.91 -14.61 25.37
C GLY A 36 14.23 -15.37 25.37
N LEU A 37 15.09 -15.10 26.34
CA LEU A 37 16.40 -15.75 26.50
C LEU A 37 16.28 -17.09 27.21
N PRO A 38 17.28 -18.01 27.08
CA PRO A 38 17.23 -19.31 27.76
C PRO A 38 17.26 -19.14 29.28
N ALA A 39 16.18 -19.49 29.97
CA ALA A 39 16.05 -19.35 31.41
C ALA A 39 17.11 -20.18 32.16
N GLY A 40 17.74 -19.58 33.18
CA GLY A 40 18.77 -20.24 33.97
C GLY A 40 20.05 -20.58 33.22
N ARG A 41 20.33 -19.89 32.10
CA ARG A 41 21.48 -20.15 31.24
C ARG A 41 22.16 -18.86 30.77
N PRO A 42 23.45 -18.94 30.39
CA PRO A 42 24.19 -17.78 29.92
C PRO A 42 23.87 -17.44 28.46
N THR A 43 23.65 -16.16 28.23
CA THR A 43 23.56 -15.50 26.90
C THR A 43 24.73 -14.55 26.77
N LEU A 44 25.45 -14.63 25.64
CA LEU A 44 26.50 -13.69 25.28
C LEU A 44 25.91 -12.61 24.35
N VAL A 45 26.19 -11.35 24.66
CA VAL A 45 25.91 -10.19 23.80
C VAL A 45 27.25 -9.60 23.37
N CYS A 46 27.61 -9.76 22.12
CA CYS A 46 28.88 -9.29 21.58
C CYS A 46 28.70 -8.18 20.54
N GLY A 47 29.73 -7.32 20.41
CA GLY A 47 29.70 -6.24 19.43
C GLY A 47 30.84 -5.23 19.65
N GLY A 48 31.04 -4.34 18.69
CA GLY A 48 32.01 -3.27 18.77
C GLY A 48 31.69 -2.21 19.83
N ALA A 49 32.60 -1.27 20.05
CA ALA A 49 32.37 -0.13 20.94
C ALA A 49 31.16 0.71 20.48
N GLY A 50 30.37 1.21 21.40
CA GLY A 50 29.21 2.08 21.11
C GLY A 50 28.01 1.40 20.44
N CYS A 51 28.01 0.06 20.25
CA CYS A 51 26.90 -0.65 19.63
C CYS A 51 25.68 -0.83 20.57
N GLY A 52 25.81 -0.59 21.89
CA GLY A 52 24.70 -0.65 22.87
C GLY A 52 24.66 -1.93 23.72
N LYS A 53 25.75 -2.66 23.89
CA LYS A 53 25.84 -3.89 24.72
C LYS A 53 25.39 -3.66 26.16
N THR A 54 26.06 -2.74 26.86
CA THR A 54 25.78 -2.35 28.25
C THR A 54 24.34 -1.93 28.43
N LEU A 55 23.81 -1.15 27.46
CA LEU A 55 22.45 -0.68 27.47
C LEU A 55 21.42 -1.81 27.34
N LEU A 56 21.61 -2.75 26.41
CA LEU A 56 20.76 -3.92 26.24
C LEU A 56 20.75 -4.78 27.52
N ALA A 57 21.92 -4.98 28.11
CA ALA A 57 22.08 -5.75 29.33
C ALA A 57 21.43 -5.06 30.53
N MET A 58 21.55 -3.74 30.65
CA MET A 58 20.89 -2.96 31.69
C MET A 58 19.36 -2.99 31.54
N GLU A 59 18.85 -2.78 30.31
CA GLU A 59 17.41 -2.83 30.03
C GLU A 59 16.81 -4.19 30.38
N PHE A 60 17.53 -5.28 30.11
CA PHE A 60 17.12 -6.63 30.50
C PHE A 60 16.88 -6.75 32.01
N LEU A 61 17.74 -6.14 32.84
CA LEU A 61 17.58 -6.14 34.31
C LEU A 61 16.43 -5.22 34.75
N VAL A 62 16.38 -4.01 34.21
CA VAL A 62 15.34 -3.02 34.55
C VAL A 62 13.95 -3.56 34.24
N ARG A 63 13.75 -4.09 33.03
CA ARG A 63 12.48 -4.71 32.64
C ARG A 63 12.17 -5.96 33.45
N GLY A 64 13.19 -6.76 33.77
CA GLY A 64 13.03 -7.89 34.69
C GLY A 64 12.48 -7.49 36.04
N ALA A 65 13.03 -6.45 36.61
CA ALA A 65 12.65 -5.93 37.91
C ALA A 65 11.28 -5.22 37.92
N THR A 66 10.93 -4.52 36.84
CA THR A 66 9.71 -3.71 36.74
C THR A 66 8.50 -4.48 36.20
N GLU A 67 8.70 -5.33 35.19
CA GLU A 67 7.62 -5.98 34.47
C GLU A 67 7.38 -7.41 34.92
N TYR A 68 8.45 -8.13 35.36
CA TYR A 68 8.37 -9.56 35.68
C TYR A 68 8.61 -9.88 37.16
N ALA A 69 8.84 -8.87 38.02
CA ALA A 69 9.19 -9.05 39.43
C ALA A 69 10.41 -9.97 39.63
N GLU A 70 11.39 -9.91 38.71
CA GLU A 70 12.63 -10.66 38.74
C GLU A 70 13.79 -9.72 39.12
N PRO A 71 14.26 -9.71 40.39
CA PRO A 71 15.38 -8.89 40.81
C PRO A 71 16.65 -9.26 40.07
N GLY A 72 17.52 -8.27 39.84
CA GLY A 72 18.72 -8.44 39.05
C GLY A 72 19.98 -7.90 39.67
N VAL A 73 21.13 -8.50 39.35
CA VAL A 73 22.46 -8.04 39.70
C VAL A 73 23.19 -7.61 38.42
N PHE A 74 23.70 -6.40 38.43
CA PHE A 74 24.63 -5.89 37.41
C PHE A 74 26.03 -5.84 38.01
N MET A 75 26.95 -6.62 37.48
CA MET A 75 28.34 -6.58 37.86
C MET A 75 29.15 -5.98 36.75
N ALA A 76 29.71 -4.82 37.00
CA ALA A 76 30.55 -4.07 36.06
C ALA A 76 32.03 -4.21 36.37
N PHE A 77 32.87 -4.25 35.34
CA PHE A 77 34.30 -4.34 35.46
C PHE A 77 35.03 -3.12 34.90
N GLU A 78 34.33 -2.25 34.18
CA GLU A 78 34.89 -1.07 33.51
C GLU A 78 34.27 0.23 33.99
N GLU A 79 32.95 0.27 34.16
CA GLU A 79 32.19 1.49 34.52
C GLU A 79 31.77 1.45 35.99
N THR A 80 31.84 2.60 36.66
CA THR A 80 31.36 2.77 38.05
C THR A 80 29.85 2.77 38.14
N ARG A 81 29.28 2.61 39.35
CA ARG A 81 27.83 2.66 39.59
C ARG A 81 27.23 4.01 39.21
N GLU A 82 27.96 5.07 39.47
CA GLU A 82 27.59 6.45 39.20
C GLU A 82 27.48 6.68 37.68
N GLU A 83 28.51 6.30 36.94
CA GLU A 83 28.55 6.39 35.47
C GLU A 83 27.43 5.60 34.84
N LEU A 84 27.22 4.33 35.22
CA LEU A 84 26.11 3.50 34.74
C LEU A 84 24.76 4.15 35.00
N THR A 85 24.56 4.77 36.17
CA THR A 85 23.32 5.45 36.53
C THR A 85 23.07 6.66 35.62
N GLU A 86 24.09 7.46 35.39
CA GLU A 86 24.01 8.65 34.53
C GLU A 86 23.77 8.26 33.07
N ASN A 87 24.48 7.25 32.56
CA ASN A 87 24.40 6.80 31.16
C ASN A 87 22.99 6.34 30.76
N VAL A 88 22.22 5.75 31.67
CA VAL A 88 20.89 5.23 31.36
C VAL A 88 19.74 6.14 31.82
N ALA A 89 20.03 7.22 32.57
CA ALA A 89 19.02 8.14 33.05
C ALA A 89 18.22 8.80 31.89
N SER A 90 18.89 9.09 30.78
CA SER A 90 18.28 9.66 29.57
C SER A 90 17.25 8.75 28.89
N LEU A 91 17.25 7.45 29.24
CA LEU A 91 16.35 6.43 28.71
C LEU A 91 15.16 6.14 29.64
N GLY A 92 14.99 6.98 30.67
CA GLY A 92 13.89 6.84 31.62
C GLY A 92 14.08 5.73 32.66
N PHE A 93 15.28 5.16 32.79
CA PHE A 93 15.57 4.11 33.76
C PHE A 93 16.05 4.70 35.11
N ASP A 94 15.18 4.62 36.11
CA ASP A 94 15.51 5.06 37.50
C ASP A 94 16.18 3.93 38.26
N LEU A 95 17.51 3.79 38.07
CA LEU A 95 18.28 2.77 38.79
C LEU A 95 18.35 3.03 40.28
N LYS A 96 18.32 4.29 40.74
CA LYS A 96 18.35 4.64 42.17
C LYS A 96 17.14 4.10 42.90
N ALA A 97 15.94 4.27 42.33
CA ALA A 97 14.71 3.73 42.90
C ALA A 97 14.72 2.19 42.91
N LEU A 98 15.23 1.55 41.89
CA LEU A 98 15.32 0.09 41.82
C LEU A 98 16.32 -0.48 42.83
N VAL A 99 17.45 0.18 43.07
CA VAL A 99 18.44 -0.21 44.08
C VAL A 99 17.86 0.00 45.50
N ALA A 100 17.23 1.14 45.74
CA ALA A 100 16.60 1.41 47.04
C ALA A 100 15.50 0.40 47.39
N SER A 101 14.76 -0.10 46.40
CA SER A 101 13.71 -1.12 46.57
C SER A 101 14.25 -2.56 46.57
N LYS A 102 15.56 -2.78 46.57
CA LYS A 102 16.25 -4.09 46.47
C LYS A 102 15.82 -4.94 45.28
N LYS A 103 15.38 -4.32 44.18
CA LYS A 103 15.04 -4.97 42.93
C LYS A 103 16.23 -5.03 41.99
N LEU A 104 17.23 -4.19 42.21
CA LEU A 104 18.47 -4.14 41.43
C LEU A 104 19.65 -3.97 42.41
N MET A 105 20.74 -4.67 42.12
CA MET A 105 22.03 -4.45 42.77
C MET A 105 23.06 -4.13 41.71
N LEU A 106 23.74 -2.99 41.85
CA LEU A 106 24.86 -2.60 41.03
C LEU A 106 26.15 -2.88 41.79
N ASP A 107 27.03 -3.63 41.22
CA ASP A 107 28.31 -3.93 41.83
C ASP A 107 29.44 -3.64 40.84
N TYR A 108 30.44 -2.91 41.28
CA TYR A 108 31.65 -2.57 40.52
C TYR A 108 32.84 -3.33 41.10
N VAL A 109 33.49 -4.10 40.24
CA VAL A 109 34.66 -4.88 40.61
C VAL A 109 35.85 -4.33 39.87
N TYR A 110 36.71 -3.63 40.59
CA TYR A 110 37.99 -3.21 40.06
C TYR A 110 38.96 -4.42 40.07
N VAL A 111 39.49 -4.76 38.94
CA VAL A 111 40.47 -5.84 38.79
C VAL A 111 41.85 -5.17 38.65
N ASP A 112 42.63 -5.14 39.72
CA ASP A 112 44.00 -4.58 39.68
C ASP A 112 44.96 -5.56 39.01
N ARG A 113 45.56 -5.12 37.92
CA ARG A 113 46.47 -5.93 37.13
C ARG A 113 47.81 -6.20 37.85
N SER A 114 48.21 -5.33 38.80
CA SER A 114 49.45 -5.45 39.51
C SER A 114 49.46 -6.58 40.55
N GLU A 115 48.27 -6.93 41.12
CA GLU A 115 48.17 -8.02 42.07
C GLU A 115 48.31 -9.42 41.42
N PHE A 116 48.11 -9.53 40.14
CA PHE A 116 48.21 -10.82 39.41
C PHE A 116 49.63 -11.18 38.98
N GLU A 117 50.52 -10.20 38.82
CA GLU A 117 51.92 -10.45 38.47
C GLU A 117 52.73 -11.00 39.66
N GLU A 118 52.31 -10.70 40.92
CA GLU A 118 53.02 -11.11 42.13
C GLU A 118 52.65 -12.52 42.63
N THR A 119 51.45 -13.02 42.41
CA THR A 119 50.97 -14.27 43.03
C THR A 119 50.95 -15.49 42.09
N GLY A 120 51.00 -15.32 40.79
CA GLY A 120 51.11 -16.41 39.80
C GLY A 120 49.90 -17.36 39.69
N GLU A 121 48.91 -17.25 40.54
CA GLU A 121 47.66 -18.01 40.50
C GLU A 121 46.46 -17.08 40.36
N TYR A 122 45.81 -17.10 39.21
CA TYR A 122 44.52 -16.43 38.99
C TYR A 122 43.40 -17.32 39.47
N ASP A 123 42.66 -16.89 40.50
CA ASP A 123 41.50 -17.60 41.01
C ASP A 123 40.25 -16.68 41.00
N LEU A 124 39.21 -17.11 40.31
CA LEU A 124 37.90 -16.45 40.31
C LEU A 124 37.06 -16.71 41.59
N GLU A 125 37.66 -17.37 42.64
CA GLU A 125 36.91 -17.71 43.86
C GLU A 125 36.34 -16.49 44.57
N GLY A 126 37.13 -15.41 44.66
CA GLY A 126 36.65 -14.13 45.20
C GLY A 126 35.48 -13.53 44.44
N LEU A 127 35.46 -13.66 43.10
CA LEU A 127 34.33 -13.23 42.26
C LEU A 127 33.10 -14.10 42.54
N PHE A 128 33.24 -15.42 42.65
CA PHE A 128 32.13 -16.32 42.95
C PHE A 128 31.49 -16.03 44.29
N ILE A 129 32.30 -15.76 45.33
CA ILE A 129 31.81 -15.38 46.67
C ILE A 129 31.03 -14.08 46.59
N ARG A 130 31.60 -13.04 45.94
CA ARG A 130 31.02 -11.72 45.83
C ARG A 130 29.71 -11.74 45.02
N LEU A 131 29.75 -12.40 43.86
CA LEU A 131 28.56 -12.57 43.00
C LEU A 131 27.46 -13.42 43.71
N GLY A 132 27.88 -14.47 44.40
CA GLY A 132 26.99 -15.32 45.21
C GLY A 132 26.26 -14.51 46.31
N TYR A 133 27.01 -13.72 47.04
CA TYR A 133 26.45 -12.80 48.04
C TYR A 133 25.45 -11.80 47.40
N ALA A 134 25.81 -11.20 46.28
CA ALA A 134 24.93 -10.28 45.57
C ALA A 134 23.63 -10.96 45.13
N ILE A 135 23.71 -12.15 44.55
CA ILE A 135 22.53 -12.94 44.12
C ILE A 135 21.65 -13.28 45.29
N ASP A 136 22.22 -13.83 46.36
CA ASP A 136 21.48 -14.33 47.50
C ASP A 136 20.84 -13.19 48.33
N SER A 137 21.50 -12.02 48.42
CA SER A 137 21.03 -10.84 49.19
C SER A 137 19.72 -10.25 48.69
N ILE A 138 19.49 -10.22 47.39
CA ILE A 138 18.27 -9.71 46.75
C ILE A 138 17.43 -10.82 46.11
N LYS A 139 17.85 -12.08 46.25
CA LYS A 139 17.23 -13.25 45.60
C LYS A 139 17.13 -13.06 44.06
N ALA A 140 18.23 -12.63 43.45
CA ALA A 140 18.29 -12.29 42.04
C ALA A 140 17.91 -13.47 41.15
N LYS A 141 17.17 -13.16 40.10
CA LYS A 141 16.82 -14.11 39.02
C LYS A 141 17.59 -13.81 37.73
N ARG A 142 18.07 -12.59 37.61
CA ARG A 142 18.82 -12.11 36.45
C ARG A 142 20.19 -11.59 36.88
N VAL A 143 21.20 -11.86 36.07
CA VAL A 143 22.57 -11.40 36.30
C VAL A 143 23.14 -10.83 35.01
N VAL A 144 23.87 -9.74 35.12
CA VAL A 144 24.67 -9.16 34.03
C VAL A 144 26.12 -9.10 34.45
N LEU A 145 27.02 -9.51 33.56
CA LEU A 145 28.48 -9.38 33.68
C LEU A 145 28.98 -8.51 32.51
N ASP A 146 29.48 -7.29 32.80
CA ASP A 146 29.80 -6.28 31.77
C ASP A 146 31.16 -5.60 32.06
N THR A 147 32.23 -5.79 31.25
CA THR A 147 32.43 -6.69 30.13
C THR A 147 33.26 -7.88 30.57
N ILE A 148 33.06 -9.04 29.93
CA ILE A 148 33.76 -10.27 30.34
C ILE A 148 35.28 -10.19 30.09
N GLU A 149 35.74 -9.34 29.17
CA GLU A 149 37.14 -9.08 28.89
C GLU A 149 37.86 -8.50 30.09
N GLY A 150 37.20 -7.69 30.89
CA GLY A 150 37.76 -7.15 32.14
C GLY A 150 38.16 -8.23 33.11
N LEU A 151 37.45 -9.38 33.15
CA LEU A 151 37.80 -10.52 34.00
C LEU A 151 39.04 -11.29 33.53
N PHE A 152 39.34 -11.29 32.24
CA PHE A 152 40.36 -12.16 31.65
C PHE A 152 41.56 -11.40 31.10
N ALA A 153 41.62 -10.09 31.26
CA ALA A 153 42.66 -9.21 30.71
C ALA A 153 44.07 -9.55 31.23
N GLY A 154 44.19 -10.26 32.35
CA GLY A 154 45.48 -10.69 32.93
C GLY A 154 45.85 -12.15 32.69
N LEU A 155 44.99 -12.95 32.00
CA LEU A 155 45.31 -14.38 31.83
C LEU A 155 46.19 -14.64 30.60
N PRO A 156 47.35 -15.27 30.78
CA PRO A 156 48.33 -15.44 29.72
C PRO A 156 47.96 -16.52 28.69
N ASN A 157 46.96 -17.38 28.99
CA ASN A 157 46.68 -18.56 28.18
C ASN A 157 45.17 -18.72 27.92
N GLN A 158 44.78 -18.77 26.65
CA GLN A 158 43.40 -19.02 26.21
C GLN A 158 42.79 -20.32 26.76
N GLY A 159 43.61 -21.35 27.04
CA GLY A 159 43.13 -22.58 27.65
C GLY A 159 42.60 -22.39 29.08
N ILE A 160 43.30 -21.55 29.87
CA ILE A 160 42.86 -21.19 31.22
C ILE A 160 41.56 -20.36 31.17
N VAL A 161 41.51 -19.35 30.31
CA VAL A 161 40.29 -18.54 30.09
C VAL A 161 39.08 -19.45 29.78
N ARG A 162 39.27 -20.42 28.90
CA ARG A 162 38.18 -21.38 28.55
C ARG A 162 37.78 -22.25 29.73
N ALA A 163 38.69 -22.69 30.56
CA ALA A 163 38.40 -23.51 31.72
C ALA A 163 37.61 -22.71 32.77
N GLU A 164 38.04 -21.49 33.09
CA GLU A 164 37.39 -20.62 34.05
C GLU A 164 36.03 -20.14 33.58
N LEU A 165 35.84 -19.82 32.30
CA LEU A 165 34.53 -19.53 31.71
C LEU A 165 33.56 -20.71 31.87
N ARG A 166 34.04 -21.96 31.64
CA ARG A 166 33.20 -23.14 31.83
C ARG A 166 32.84 -23.34 33.30
N ARG A 167 33.76 -23.05 34.24
CA ARG A 167 33.52 -23.11 35.68
C ARG A 167 32.46 -22.08 36.10
N LEU A 168 32.61 -20.83 35.66
CA LEU A 168 31.69 -19.74 35.92
C LEU A 168 30.26 -20.07 35.38
N PHE A 169 30.18 -20.55 34.15
CA PHE A 169 28.85 -20.87 33.55
C PHE A 169 28.19 -22.06 34.23
N ARG A 170 28.93 -23.06 34.66
CA ARG A 170 28.40 -24.19 35.43
C ARG A 170 27.81 -23.68 36.75
N TRP A 171 28.60 -22.89 37.48
CA TRP A 171 28.19 -22.31 38.76
C TRP A 171 26.95 -21.42 38.62
N LEU A 172 26.87 -20.56 37.61
CA LEU A 172 25.70 -19.72 37.34
C LEU A 172 24.44 -20.56 37.00
N LYS A 173 24.62 -21.66 36.26
CA LYS A 173 23.53 -22.61 35.98
C LYS A 173 23.04 -23.31 37.25
N GLU A 174 23.93 -23.67 38.16
CA GLU A 174 23.60 -24.28 39.46
C GLU A 174 22.83 -23.30 40.35
N LYS A 175 23.16 -22.02 40.29
CA LYS A 175 22.39 -20.94 40.94
C LYS A 175 21.00 -20.71 40.30
N GLY A 176 20.76 -21.19 39.11
CA GLY A 176 19.49 -21.09 38.40
C GLY A 176 19.13 -19.68 37.92
N VAL A 177 20.11 -18.81 37.75
CA VAL A 177 19.94 -17.43 37.29
C VAL A 177 20.08 -17.33 35.78
N THR A 178 19.30 -16.45 35.16
CA THR A 178 19.42 -16.11 33.73
C THR A 178 20.48 -15.01 33.58
N VAL A 179 21.49 -15.27 32.74
CA VAL A 179 22.67 -14.42 32.66
C VAL A 179 22.84 -13.79 31.30
N ILE A 180 23.10 -12.50 31.25
CA ILE A 180 23.69 -11.83 30.08
C ILE A 180 25.15 -11.49 30.42
N MET A 181 26.03 -11.82 29.49
CA MET A 181 27.41 -11.36 29.50
C MET A 181 27.64 -10.52 28.27
N THR A 182 28.30 -9.41 28.42
CA THR A 182 28.73 -8.61 27.27
C THR A 182 30.17 -8.93 26.91
N GLY A 183 30.48 -8.87 25.62
CA GLY A 183 31.83 -9.12 25.10
C GLY A 183 32.15 -8.19 23.94
N GLU A 184 33.43 -7.83 23.82
CA GLU A 184 33.93 -7.05 22.70
C GLU A 184 34.12 -7.90 21.45
N ARG A 185 33.88 -7.30 20.30
CA ARG A 185 34.15 -7.92 19.00
C ARG A 185 35.63 -8.02 18.73
N GLY A 186 36.09 -9.19 18.29
CA GLY A 186 37.47 -9.40 17.83
C GLY A 186 37.63 -9.13 16.33
N ASP A 187 38.88 -9.05 15.87
CA ASP A 187 39.21 -8.95 14.45
C ASP A 187 38.93 -10.28 13.74
N GLY A 188 37.85 -10.30 12.91
CA GLY A 188 37.43 -11.49 12.19
C GLY A 188 36.72 -12.57 13.02
N THR A 189 36.52 -12.34 14.33
CA THR A 189 35.82 -13.23 15.26
C THR A 189 34.65 -12.51 15.92
N LEU A 190 33.67 -13.25 16.47
CA LEU A 190 32.52 -12.64 17.17
C LEU A 190 32.94 -11.97 18.48
N THR A 191 33.94 -12.54 19.16
CA THR A 191 34.49 -12.02 20.40
C THR A 191 36.01 -11.95 20.33
N ARG A 192 36.60 -11.14 21.17
CA ARG A 192 38.06 -10.89 21.16
C ARG A 192 38.91 -12.16 21.32
N TYR A 193 38.44 -13.11 22.13
CA TYR A 193 39.15 -14.38 22.37
C TYR A 193 38.58 -15.56 21.57
N GLY A 194 37.40 -15.39 20.91
CA GLY A 194 36.77 -16.42 20.08
C GLY A 194 36.34 -17.68 20.85
N LEU A 195 36.18 -17.58 22.17
CA LEU A 195 35.92 -18.73 23.04
C LEU A 195 34.54 -18.71 23.65
N GLU A 196 34.04 -17.53 23.98
CA GLU A 196 32.81 -17.29 24.74
C GLU A 196 31.61 -17.78 23.98
N GLU A 197 31.62 -17.64 22.66
CA GLU A 197 30.57 -18.10 21.77
C GLU A 197 30.35 -19.61 21.79
N TYR A 198 31.42 -20.40 22.05
CA TYR A 198 31.31 -21.85 22.12
C TYR A 198 30.71 -22.35 23.42
N VAL A 199 30.85 -21.58 24.49
CA VAL A 199 30.43 -21.97 25.85
C VAL A 199 28.99 -21.49 26.14
N SER A 200 28.58 -20.36 25.58
CA SER A 200 27.23 -19.78 25.78
C SER A 200 26.12 -20.58 25.09
N ASP A 201 24.95 -20.63 25.71
CA ASP A 201 23.77 -21.30 25.13
C ASP A 201 23.03 -20.43 24.10
N CYS A 202 23.11 -19.11 24.24
CA CYS A 202 22.62 -18.12 23.28
C CYS A 202 23.72 -17.10 22.98
N VAL A 203 23.86 -16.67 21.73
CA VAL A 203 24.80 -15.62 21.28
C VAL A 203 24.06 -14.62 20.45
N ILE A 204 24.11 -13.36 20.85
CA ILE A 204 23.53 -12.20 20.17
C ILE A 204 24.67 -11.28 19.75
N SER A 205 24.72 -10.92 18.48
CA SER A 205 25.66 -9.95 17.93
C SER A 205 24.99 -8.62 17.69
N LEU A 206 25.57 -7.56 18.23
CA LEU A 206 25.23 -6.17 17.94
C LEU A 206 26.27 -5.59 16.98
N ASP A 207 25.80 -4.86 15.98
CA ASP A 207 26.65 -4.22 14.99
C ASP A 207 26.24 -2.75 14.81
N HIS A 208 27.24 -1.89 14.65
CA HIS A 208 27.08 -0.46 14.42
C HIS A 208 27.91 -0.09 13.19
N ARG A 209 27.21 0.01 12.04
CA ARG A 209 27.85 0.29 10.74
C ARG A 209 27.69 1.76 10.38
N VAL A 210 28.73 2.32 9.80
CA VAL A 210 28.70 3.64 9.17
C VAL A 210 28.94 3.42 7.68
N VAL A 211 27.95 3.74 6.87
CA VAL A 211 28.02 3.69 5.40
C VAL A 211 27.61 5.06 4.90
N ASP A 212 28.43 5.69 4.07
CA ASP A 212 28.16 7.01 3.49
C ASP A 212 27.74 8.07 4.55
N GLN A 213 28.46 8.12 5.68
CA GLN A 213 28.23 9.02 6.83
C GLN A 213 26.93 8.72 7.60
N VAL A 214 26.18 7.69 7.24
CA VAL A 214 24.94 7.30 7.91
C VAL A 214 25.16 6.07 8.78
N THR A 215 24.72 6.15 10.03
CA THR A 215 24.86 5.05 11.00
C THR A 215 23.63 4.16 11.01
N THR A 216 23.87 2.84 11.08
CA THR A 216 22.82 1.83 11.23
C THR A 216 23.21 0.84 12.32
N ARG A 217 22.31 0.60 13.28
CA ARG A 217 22.49 -0.44 14.29
C ARG A 217 21.70 -1.68 13.92
N ARG A 218 22.33 -2.85 14.03
CA ARG A 218 21.71 -4.15 13.72
C ARG A 218 21.97 -5.16 14.84
N ILE A 219 21.00 -6.03 15.07
CA ILE A 219 21.07 -7.14 16.01
C ILE A 219 20.84 -8.45 15.27
N ARG A 220 21.60 -9.49 15.62
CA ARG A 220 21.45 -10.83 15.08
C ARG A 220 21.58 -11.87 16.18
N VAL A 221 20.67 -12.85 16.19
CA VAL A 221 20.83 -14.05 17.01
C VAL A 221 21.68 -15.04 16.22
N VAL A 222 22.95 -15.18 16.64
CA VAL A 222 23.93 -16.03 15.93
C VAL A 222 23.73 -17.50 16.30
N LYS A 223 23.35 -17.75 17.55
CA LYS A 223 23.19 -19.10 18.10
C LYS A 223 22.13 -19.10 19.18
N TYR A 224 21.31 -20.13 19.20
CA TYR A 224 20.40 -20.41 20.30
C TYR A 224 20.16 -21.91 20.43
N ARG A 225 20.72 -22.55 21.48
CA ARG A 225 20.61 -24.00 21.70
C ARG A 225 19.22 -24.39 22.19
N GLY A 226 18.65 -25.39 21.55
CA GLY A 226 17.39 -26.03 21.99
C GLY A 226 16.10 -25.36 21.53
N THR A 227 16.18 -24.35 20.63
CA THR A 227 15.00 -23.72 20.00
C THR A 227 15.32 -23.15 18.64
N THR A 228 14.30 -22.97 17.84
CA THR A 228 14.37 -22.14 16.61
C THR A 228 14.39 -20.66 16.97
N HIS A 229 15.04 -19.86 16.17
CA HIS A 229 15.14 -18.40 16.32
C HIS A 229 15.25 -17.72 14.97
N GLY A 230 15.04 -16.42 14.92
CA GLY A 230 15.30 -15.61 13.74
C GLY A 230 16.81 -15.52 13.45
N THR A 231 17.23 -15.91 12.24
CA THR A 231 18.66 -15.96 11.84
C THR A 231 19.13 -14.73 11.08
N ASN A 232 18.19 -13.83 10.73
CA ASN A 232 18.46 -12.61 9.98
C ASN A 232 19.10 -11.52 10.87
N GLU A 233 19.63 -10.49 10.23
CA GLU A 233 19.96 -9.23 10.88
C GLU A 233 18.73 -8.34 10.96
N TYR A 234 18.46 -7.78 12.14
CA TYR A 234 17.33 -6.91 12.40
C TYR A 234 17.80 -5.51 12.76
N PRO A 235 17.20 -4.45 12.21
CA PRO A 235 17.51 -3.10 12.64
C PRO A 235 16.97 -2.87 14.05
N PHE A 236 17.69 -2.07 14.84
CA PHE A 236 17.23 -1.61 16.14
C PHE A 236 17.55 -0.14 16.37
N LEU A 237 16.72 0.49 17.17
CA LEU A 237 16.87 1.88 17.61
C LEU A 237 17.12 1.92 19.11
N ILE A 238 17.87 2.93 19.54
CA ILE A 238 18.01 3.31 20.96
C ILE A 238 17.23 4.61 21.12
N GLU A 239 16.17 4.58 21.91
CA GLU A 239 15.22 5.68 22.08
C GLU A 239 15.04 6.00 23.56
N LYS A 240 14.22 7.01 23.88
CA LYS A 240 13.97 7.43 25.27
C LYS A 240 13.41 6.32 26.17
N ASP A 241 12.75 5.32 25.55
CA ASP A 241 12.12 4.21 26.27
C ASP A 241 12.95 2.92 26.23
N GLY A 242 14.23 2.99 25.78
CA GLY A 242 15.13 1.85 25.65
C GLY A 242 15.36 1.41 24.21
N ILE A 243 15.60 0.11 24.03
CA ILE A 243 15.90 -0.51 22.74
C ILE A 243 14.63 -1.02 22.08
N SER A 244 14.46 -0.67 20.82
CA SER A 244 13.37 -1.17 19.97
C SER A 244 13.94 -1.94 18.78
N ILE A 245 13.63 -3.23 18.68
CA ILE A 245 14.03 -4.11 17.58
C ILE A 245 12.81 -4.34 16.69
N TRP A 246 13.02 -4.31 15.36
CA TRP A 246 11.95 -4.43 14.38
C TRP A 246 12.11 -5.70 13.53
N PRO A 247 11.41 -6.81 13.88
CA PRO A 247 11.54 -8.11 13.23
C PRO A 247 10.80 -8.21 11.89
N ILE A 248 11.07 -7.30 10.97
CA ILE A 248 10.34 -7.16 9.70
C ILE A 248 10.65 -8.30 8.71
N THR A 249 11.70 -9.10 8.98
CA THR A 249 12.16 -10.16 8.07
C THR A 249 11.40 -11.48 8.22
N THR A 250 10.49 -11.59 9.18
CA THR A 250 9.76 -12.83 9.53
C THR A 250 8.30 -12.82 9.09
N VAL A 251 7.89 -11.86 8.26
CA VAL A 251 6.48 -11.77 7.81
C VAL A 251 6.15 -12.95 6.89
N GLN A 252 5.29 -13.86 7.35
CA GLN A 252 4.69 -14.90 6.50
C GLN A 252 3.64 -14.25 5.59
N ILE A 253 3.57 -14.72 4.32
CA ILE A 253 2.68 -14.16 3.28
C ILE A 253 1.19 -14.51 3.52
N GLU A 254 0.85 -15.21 4.59
CA GLU A 254 -0.53 -15.56 4.91
C GLU A 254 -1.29 -14.37 5.50
N HIS A 255 -1.93 -13.59 4.62
CA HIS A 255 -2.88 -12.55 5.01
C HIS A 255 -4.23 -12.76 4.31
N LYS A 256 -5.32 -12.47 5.03
CA LYS A 256 -6.66 -12.47 4.44
C LYS A 256 -6.83 -11.21 3.59
N ALA A 257 -6.99 -11.37 2.27
CA ALA A 257 -7.30 -10.26 1.39
C ALA A 257 -8.70 -9.70 1.70
N SER A 258 -8.79 -8.37 1.88
CA SER A 258 -10.08 -7.70 2.09
C SER A 258 -10.82 -7.53 0.76
N HIS A 259 -12.13 -7.72 0.76
CA HIS A 259 -13.01 -7.39 -0.36
C HIS A 259 -13.58 -5.97 -0.28
N GLU A 260 -13.33 -5.27 0.81
CA GLU A 260 -13.80 -3.89 1.01
C GLU A 260 -13.06 -2.94 0.06
N ARG A 261 -13.80 -2.00 -0.51
CA ARG A 261 -13.29 -0.98 -1.42
C ARG A 261 -13.35 0.38 -0.74
N ILE A 262 -12.31 1.17 -0.92
CA ILE A 262 -12.19 2.52 -0.35
C ILE A 262 -12.09 3.55 -1.47
N PRO A 263 -12.94 4.60 -1.47
CA PRO A 263 -12.92 5.65 -2.48
C PRO A 263 -11.60 6.43 -2.45
N THR A 264 -11.16 6.84 -3.65
CA THR A 264 -9.94 7.63 -3.83
C THR A 264 -10.12 9.10 -3.45
N GLY A 265 -11.34 9.60 -3.45
CA GLY A 265 -11.68 11.03 -3.35
C GLY A 265 -11.76 11.73 -4.71
N ILE A 266 -11.50 11.00 -5.80
CA ILE A 266 -11.64 11.47 -7.18
C ILE A 266 -12.66 10.56 -7.87
N GLU A 267 -13.91 11.02 -7.98
CA GLU A 267 -15.05 10.21 -8.44
C GLU A 267 -14.81 9.53 -9.79
N ARG A 268 -14.20 10.26 -10.73
CA ARG A 268 -13.87 9.71 -12.04
C ARG A 268 -12.78 8.63 -11.98
N LEU A 269 -11.81 8.75 -11.07
CA LEU A 269 -10.81 7.71 -10.82
C LEU A 269 -11.46 6.46 -10.21
N ASP A 270 -12.41 6.64 -9.31
CA ASP A 270 -13.19 5.52 -8.76
C ASP A 270 -13.96 4.79 -9.86
N THR A 271 -14.54 5.54 -10.82
CA THR A 271 -15.20 4.97 -12.01
C THR A 271 -14.22 4.17 -12.87
N MET A 272 -13.02 4.68 -13.10
CA MET A 272 -11.94 3.97 -13.84
C MET A 272 -11.50 2.68 -13.12
N LEU A 273 -11.67 2.61 -11.80
CA LEU A 273 -11.40 1.47 -10.92
C LEU A 273 -12.68 0.66 -10.64
N SER A 274 -13.55 0.44 -11.62
CA SER A 274 -14.82 -0.29 -11.49
C SER A 274 -15.80 0.34 -10.48
N GLY A 275 -15.80 1.66 -10.32
CA GLY A 275 -16.78 2.43 -9.59
C GLY A 275 -16.62 2.52 -8.07
N LYS A 276 -15.57 1.94 -7.47
CA LYS A 276 -15.48 1.83 -6.00
C LYS A 276 -14.12 2.20 -5.38
N GLY A 277 -13.14 2.65 -6.15
CA GLY A 277 -11.79 2.98 -5.66
C GLY A 277 -10.89 1.76 -5.41
N PHE A 278 -9.97 1.83 -4.45
CA PHE A 278 -8.97 0.79 -4.16
C PHE A 278 -9.49 -0.31 -3.22
N TYR A 279 -8.87 -1.48 -3.22
CA TYR A 279 -9.09 -2.47 -2.16
C TYR A 279 -8.41 -2.03 -0.86
N ARG A 280 -9.09 -2.25 0.29
CA ARG A 280 -8.50 -2.04 1.61
C ARG A 280 -7.32 -3.01 1.82
N GLY A 281 -6.20 -2.48 2.33
CA GLY A 281 -4.97 -3.24 2.52
C GLY A 281 -4.17 -3.47 1.24
N SER A 282 -4.53 -2.83 0.11
CA SER A 282 -3.75 -2.89 -1.12
C SER A 282 -2.65 -1.84 -1.16
N SER A 283 -1.68 -2.08 -2.03
CA SER A 283 -0.56 -1.17 -2.30
C SER A 283 -0.74 -0.48 -3.66
N ILE A 284 -0.64 0.84 -3.65
CA ILE A 284 -0.82 1.71 -4.81
C ILE A 284 0.49 2.44 -5.11
N LEU A 285 0.93 2.43 -6.35
CA LEU A 285 2.02 3.27 -6.86
C LEU A 285 1.44 4.34 -7.77
N LEU A 286 1.84 5.58 -7.53
CA LEU A 286 1.55 6.72 -8.38
C LEU A 286 2.87 7.30 -8.90
N SER A 287 3.21 6.99 -10.14
CA SER A 287 4.45 7.45 -10.78
C SER A 287 4.20 8.62 -11.74
N GLY A 288 5.24 9.42 -11.95
CA GLY A 288 5.20 10.54 -12.91
C GLY A 288 6.36 11.52 -12.71
N THR A 289 6.57 12.37 -13.72
CA THR A 289 7.60 13.42 -13.69
C THR A 289 7.33 14.48 -12.63
N ALA A 290 8.32 15.34 -12.34
CA ALA A 290 8.16 16.44 -11.40
C ALA A 290 7.03 17.40 -11.87
N GLY A 291 6.21 17.88 -10.93
CA GLY A 291 5.14 18.84 -11.23
C GLY A 291 3.88 18.27 -11.86
N THR A 292 3.76 16.94 -12.06
CA THR A 292 2.55 16.33 -12.64
C THR A 292 1.35 16.26 -11.71
N GLY A 293 1.52 16.50 -10.39
CA GLY A 293 0.42 16.54 -9.42
C GLY A 293 0.29 15.28 -8.55
N LYS A 294 1.37 14.50 -8.40
CA LYS A 294 1.39 13.30 -7.53
C LYS A 294 0.98 13.60 -6.09
N THR A 295 1.61 14.60 -5.48
CA THR A 295 1.30 15.05 -4.12
C THR A 295 -0.17 15.49 -3.98
N SER A 296 -0.75 16.12 -5.02
CA SER A 296 -2.17 16.51 -5.01
C SER A 296 -3.10 15.31 -4.98
N VAL A 297 -2.82 14.24 -5.74
CA VAL A 297 -3.59 12.98 -5.71
C VAL A 297 -3.45 12.32 -4.35
N ALA A 298 -2.23 12.23 -3.81
CA ALA A 298 -1.96 11.64 -2.50
C ALA A 298 -2.70 12.41 -1.38
N ALA A 299 -2.68 13.75 -1.42
CA ALA A 299 -3.39 14.60 -0.48
C ALA A 299 -4.92 14.47 -0.59
N THR A 300 -5.46 14.34 -1.80
CA THR A 300 -6.89 14.08 -2.02
C THR A 300 -7.30 12.73 -1.41
N PHE A 301 -6.46 11.71 -1.56
CA PHE A 301 -6.71 10.40 -0.94
C PHE A 301 -6.62 10.46 0.60
N ALA A 302 -5.69 11.25 1.16
CA ALA A 302 -5.62 11.52 2.59
C ALA A 302 -6.89 12.21 3.11
N ASP A 303 -7.35 13.26 2.42
CA ASP A 303 -8.57 13.99 2.74
C ASP A 303 -9.80 13.08 2.70
N ALA A 304 -9.96 12.29 1.64
CA ALA A 304 -11.04 11.31 1.50
C ALA A 304 -11.03 10.26 2.63
N THR A 305 -9.84 9.81 3.03
CA THR A 305 -9.67 8.88 4.16
C THR A 305 -10.15 9.52 5.46
N CYS A 306 -9.72 10.74 5.74
CA CYS A 306 -10.11 11.46 6.95
C CYS A 306 -11.59 11.83 6.99
N ARG A 307 -12.21 12.13 5.82
CA ARG A 307 -13.66 12.34 5.70
C ARG A 307 -14.47 11.11 6.07
N ARG A 308 -13.99 9.90 5.75
CA ARG A 308 -14.61 8.63 6.19
C ARG A 308 -14.50 8.36 7.69
N GLY A 309 -13.79 9.21 8.44
CA GLY A 309 -13.56 9.02 9.87
C GLY A 309 -12.33 8.21 10.21
N GLU A 310 -11.56 7.80 9.22
CA GLU A 310 -10.36 6.98 9.36
C GLU A 310 -9.11 7.84 9.58
N ARG A 311 -8.06 7.22 10.13
CA ARG A 311 -6.76 7.86 10.33
C ARG A 311 -5.85 7.65 9.13
N CYS A 312 -5.17 8.72 8.72
CA CYS A 312 -4.17 8.70 7.65
C CYS A 312 -2.82 9.18 8.18
N LEU A 313 -1.77 8.46 7.84
CA LEU A 313 -0.39 8.83 8.16
C LEU A 313 0.37 9.16 6.87
N TYR A 314 0.92 10.37 6.78
CA TYR A 314 1.58 10.88 5.59
C TYR A 314 3.07 11.11 5.87
N PHE A 315 3.94 10.39 5.18
CA PHE A 315 5.38 10.59 5.21
C PHE A 315 5.81 11.39 3.97
N SER A 316 6.43 12.54 4.19
CA SER A 316 7.02 13.37 3.13
C SER A 316 8.53 13.40 3.26
N PHE A 317 9.24 13.28 2.14
CA PHE A 317 10.69 13.40 2.08
C PHE A 317 11.17 14.76 1.54
N GLU A 318 10.33 15.48 0.82
CA GLU A 318 10.69 16.71 0.13
C GLU A 318 10.09 17.97 0.76
N GLU A 319 8.80 17.95 1.06
CA GLU A 319 8.06 19.11 1.55
C GLU A 319 7.78 19.04 3.06
N SER A 320 7.86 20.18 3.74
CA SER A 320 7.46 20.28 5.14
C SER A 320 5.93 20.17 5.30
N PRO A 321 5.41 19.77 6.49
CA PRO A 321 3.97 19.72 6.73
C PRO A 321 3.25 21.03 6.45
N SER A 322 3.86 22.18 6.79
CA SER A 322 3.30 23.51 6.54
C SER A 322 3.22 23.84 5.05
N GLN A 323 4.23 23.44 4.26
CA GLN A 323 4.22 23.61 2.80
C GLN A 323 3.12 22.76 2.16
N ILE A 324 3.01 21.47 2.52
CA ILE A 324 1.96 20.59 1.99
C ILE A 324 0.57 21.16 2.32
N MET A 325 0.32 21.53 3.58
CA MET A 325 -0.98 22.10 3.99
C MET A 325 -1.31 23.38 3.24
N ARG A 326 -0.34 24.30 3.10
CA ARG A 326 -0.52 25.54 2.34
C ARG A 326 -0.82 25.26 0.86
N ASN A 327 0.01 24.43 0.21
CA ASN A 327 -0.11 24.14 -1.21
C ASN A 327 -1.43 23.43 -1.53
N MET A 328 -1.87 22.50 -0.67
CA MET A 328 -3.16 21.81 -0.83
C MET A 328 -4.35 22.74 -0.56
N GLY A 329 -4.21 23.69 0.37
CA GLY A 329 -5.23 24.71 0.61
C GLY A 329 -5.54 25.58 -0.62
N THR A 330 -4.55 25.86 -1.48
CA THR A 330 -4.76 26.64 -2.72
C THR A 330 -5.62 25.92 -3.76
N ILE A 331 -5.70 24.61 -3.68
CA ILE A 331 -6.51 23.77 -4.57
C ILE A 331 -7.79 23.24 -3.88
N GLY A 332 -8.20 23.83 -2.76
CA GLY A 332 -9.44 23.49 -2.07
C GLY A 332 -9.37 22.25 -1.16
N ILE A 333 -8.17 21.73 -0.86
CA ILE A 333 -7.99 20.58 0.03
C ILE A 333 -7.48 21.08 1.39
N ASP A 334 -8.38 21.18 2.37
CA ASP A 334 -8.03 21.60 3.75
C ASP A 334 -7.56 20.41 4.59
N LEU A 335 -6.26 20.13 4.59
CA LEU A 335 -5.65 19.11 5.43
C LEU A 335 -5.52 19.55 6.90
N GLN A 336 -5.47 20.85 7.18
CA GLN A 336 -5.24 21.37 8.52
C GLN A 336 -6.37 20.98 9.49
N GLN A 337 -7.61 20.94 9.02
CA GLN A 337 -8.74 20.49 9.82
C GLN A 337 -8.56 19.06 10.34
N TRP A 338 -7.96 18.17 9.52
CA TRP A 338 -7.76 16.77 9.89
C TRP A 338 -6.61 16.57 10.86
N VAL A 339 -5.56 17.39 10.73
CA VAL A 339 -4.47 17.45 11.73
C VAL A 339 -5.01 17.89 13.08
N LYS A 340 -5.83 18.96 13.13
CA LYS A 340 -6.48 19.43 14.36
C LYS A 340 -7.42 18.40 14.99
N LYS A 341 -8.10 17.59 14.16
CA LYS A 341 -8.97 16.50 14.63
C LYS A 341 -8.23 15.21 15.01
N GLY A 342 -6.90 15.18 14.89
CA GLY A 342 -6.08 13.99 15.18
C GLY A 342 -6.30 12.81 14.20
N ARG A 343 -6.86 13.07 13.01
CA ARG A 343 -7.07 12.05 11.97
C ARG A 343 -5.96 11.99 10.94
N LEU A 344 -5.20 13.05 10.77
CA LEU A 344 -4.05 13.13 9.89
C LEU A 344 -2.80 13.47 10.70
N GLN A 345 -1.73 12.70 10.50
CA GLN A 345 -0.39 13.08 10.92
C GLN A 345 0.51 13.19 9.69
N LEU A 346 1.30 14.26 9.64
CA LEU A 346 2.32 14.47 8.61
C LEU A 346 3.71 14.43 9.26
N HIS A 347 4.54 13.52 8.78
CA HIS A 347 5.92 13.38 9.22
C HIS A 347 6.87 13.67 8.06
N THR A 348 7.75 14.64 8.25
CA THR A 348 8.79 14.97 7.28
C THR A 348 10.15 14.55 7.83
N VAL A 349 10.85 13.74 7.07
CA VAL A 349 12.21 13.34 7.42
C VAL A 349 13.05 13.38 6.14
N ARG A 350 14.15 14.14 6.17
CA ARG A 350 15.08 14.16 5.05
C ARG A 350 15.73 12.79 4.87
N PRO A 351 15.86 12.25 3.66
CA PRO A 351 16.37 10.91 3.41
C PRO A 351 17.77 10.67 4.00
N PHE A 352 18.66 11.64 3.87
CA PHE A 352 20.05 11.56 4.37
C PHE A 352 20.20 11.66 5.90
N ALA A 353 19.12 11.94 6.63
CA ALA A 353 19.18 12.04 8.10
C ALA A 353 19.41 10.67 8.79
N HIS A 354 19.05 9.59 8.13
CA HIS A 354 19.15 8.23 8.66
C HIS A 354 19.38 7.20 7.57
N GLY A 355 19.96 6.06 7.92
CA GLY A 355 20.03 4.91 7.01
C GLY A 355 18.67 4.28 6.74
N LEU A 356 18.59 3.55 5.63
CA LEU A 356 17.37 2.93 5.12
C LEU A 356 16.62 2.11 6.18
N GLU A 357 17.35 1.28 6.95
CA GLU A 357 16.76 0.44 7.99
C GLU A 357 16.19 1.26 9.16
N THR A 358 16.84 2.37 9.50
CA THR A 358 16.35 3.31 10.52
C THR A 358 15.09 4.02 10.04
N HIS A 359 15.03 4.43 8.77
CA HIS A 359 13.81 4.97 8.16
C HIS A 359 12.66 3.98 8.22
N LEU A 360 12.93 2.71 7.93
CA LEU A 360 11.94 1.65 7.98
C LEU A 360 11.42 1.42 9.40
N ALA A 361 12.33 1.29 10.36
CA ALA A 361 12.00 1.08 11.78
C ALA A 361 11.14 2.22 12.34
N ARG A 362 11.52 3.47 12.09
CA ARG A 362 10.75 4.65 12.52
C ARG A 362 9.37 4.72 11.88
N LYS A 363 9.25 4.42 10.57
CA LYS A 363 7.94 4.38 9.93
C LYS A 363 7.02 3.36 10.58
N ILE A 364 7.53 2.15 10.84
CA ILE A 364 6.75 1.10 11.50
C ILE A 364 6.37 1.51 12.93
N GLN A 365 7.26 2.19 13.65
CA GLN A 365 6.96 2.74 14.97
C GLN A 365 5.78 3.72 14.90
N PHE A 366 5.86 4.77 14.07
CA PHE A 366 4.78 5.74 13.90
C PHE A 366 3.46 5.10 13.46
N ILE A 367 3.53 4.12 12.53
CA ILE A 367 2.35 3.39 12.07
C ILE A 367 1.74 2.57 13.22
N THR A 368 2.57 1.93 14.05
CA THR A 368 2.10 1.13 15.19
C THR A 368 1.45 1.99 16.26
N GLU A 369 2.05 3.14 16.57
CA GLU A 369 1.55 4.08 17.58
C GLU A 369 0.26 4.79 17.14
N PHE A 370 0.22 5.23 15.89
CA PHE A 370 -0.93 5.96 15.35
C PHE A 370 -2.05 5.04 14.86
N ALA A 371 -1.76 3.80 14.49
CA ALA A 371 -2.68 2.80 13.93
C ALA A 371 -3.56 3.38 12.80
N PRO A 372 -2.98 3.84 11.67
CA PRO A 372 -3.70 4.43 10.55
C PRO A 372 -4.40 3.34 9.70
N ALA A 373 -5.48 3.71 9.00
CA ALA A 373 -6.08 2.89 7.96
C ALA A 373 -5.35 3.04 6.61
N VAL A 374 -4.76 4.22 6.39
CA VAL A 374 -4.03 4.56 5.16
C VAL A 374 -2.67 5.16 5.51
N VAL A 375 -1.63 4.72 4.79
CA VAL A 375 -0.27 5.28 4.84
C VAL A 375 0.07 5.84 3.47
N ILE A 376 0.65 7.03 3.44
CA ILE A 376 1.15 7.68 2.22
C ILE A 376 2.65 7.92 2.38
N ILE A 377 3.43 7.61 1.35
CA ILE A 377 4.88 7.87 1.30
C ILE A 377 5.19 8.64 0.02
N ASP A 378 5.64 9.89 0.16
CA ASP A 378 5.75 10.86 -0.93
C ASP A 378 7.10 11.63 -0.90
N PRO A 379 7.96 11.44 -1.93
CA PRO A 379 8.07 10.32 -2.84
C PRO A 379 9.03 9.22 -2.35
N ILE A 380 8.87 7.98 -2.83
CA ILE A 380 9.82 6.88 -2.50
C ILE A 380 11.19 7.05 -3.14
N SER A 381 11.27 7.74 -4.28
CA SER A 381 12.56 8.12 -4.91
C SER A 381 13.47 8.95 -4.00
N GLY A 382 12.92 9.59 -2.97
CA GLY A 382 13.72 10.20 -1.91
C GLY A 382 14.64 9.20 -1.18
N LEU A 383 14.35 7.91 -1.20
CA LEU A 383 15.17 6.88 -0.57
C LEU A 383 16.41 6.48 -1.40
N ASP A 384 16.52 6.91 -2.65
CA ASP A 384 17.62 6.53 -3.57
C ASP A 384 19.00 6.94 -3.06
N THR A 385 19.06 7.91 -2.15
CA THR A 385 20.30 8.36 -1.50
C THR A 385 20.66 7.57 -0.23
N THR A 386 19.83 6.59 0.20
CA THR A 386 19.99 5.90 1.49
C THR A 386 20.49 4.46 1.39
N GLY A 387 20.65 3.95 0.17
CA GLY A 387 21.10 2.57 -0.08
C GLY A 387 21.11 2.22 -1.56
N THR A 388 21.52 1.00 -1.86
CA THR A 388 21.48 0.47 -3.23
C THR A 388 20.03 0.21 -3.69
N PRO A 389 19.73 0.22 -5.00
CA PRO A 389 18.39 -0.11 -5.52
C PRO A 389 17.85 -1.45 -5.02
N LEU A 390 18.72 -2.46 -4.82
CA LEU A 390 18.33 -3.76 -4.31
C LEU A 390 17.92 -3.71 -2.82
N GLU A 391 18.65 -2.96 -2.02
CA GLU A 391 18.33 -2.76 -0.59
C GLU A 391 17.02 -1.98 -0.42
N ILE A 392 16.83 -0.92 -1.21
CA ILE A 392 15.60 -0.12 -1.19
C ILE A 392 14.41 -0.99 -1.58
N LYS A 393 14.53 -1.77 -2.65
CA LYS A 393 13.49 -2.72 -3.07
C LYS A 393 13.17 -3.73 -1.97
N ALA A 394 14.18 -4.31 -1.34
CA ALA A 394 13.99 -5.26 -0.24
C ALA A 394 13.33 -4.61 0.98
N ALA A 395 13.68 -3.38 1.31
CA ALA A 395 13.06 -2.61 2.40
C ALA A 395 11.61 -2.27 2.11
N LEU A 396 11.31 -1.81 0.89
CA LEU A 396 9.94 -1.52 0.46
C LEU A 396 9.08 -2.80 0.44
N MET A 397 9.62 -3.92 -0.04
CA MET A 397 8.91 -5.21 -0.03
C MET A 397 8.53 -5.61 1.40
N ARG A 398 9.48 -5.55 2.34
CA ARG A 398 9.22 -5.84 3.76
C ARG A 398 8.16 -4.92 4.36
N LEU A 399 8.22 -3.63 4.05
CA LEU A 399 7.22 -2.65 4.52
C LEU A 399 5.83 -2.94 3.96
N LEU A 400 5.73 -3.21 2.65
CA LEU A 400 4.46 -3.50 1.98
C LEU A 400 3.83 -4.78 2.51
N ASP A 401 4.61 -5.85 2.69
CA ASP A 401 4.12 -7.11 3.25
C ASP A 401 3.62 -6.92 4.69
N TRP A 402 4.36 -6.15 5.50
CA TRP A 402 3.94 -5.84 6.86
C TRP A 402 2.66 -5.00 6.91
N LEU A 403 2.52 -4.00 6.03
CA LEU A 403 1.30 -3.18 5.92
C LEU A 403 0.10 -4.02 5.48
N LYS A 404 0.29 -4.90 4.50
CA LYS A 404 -0.74 -5.85 4.03
C LYS A 404 -1.20 -6.79 5.14
N LEU A 405 -0.27 -7.32 5.93
CA LEU A 405 -0.60 -8.16 7.10
C LEU A 405 -1.47 -7.41 8.11
N LYS A 406 -1.22 -6.11 8.30
CA LYS A 406 -2.03 -5.24 9.18
C LYS A 406 -3.33 -4.74 8.54
N GLY A 407 -3.59 -5.05 7.26
CA GLY A 407 -4.76 -4.56 6.52
C GLY A 407 -4.72 -3.06 6.22
N ILE A 408 -3.54 -2.44 6.24
CA ILE A 408 -3.34 -1.01 6.01
C ILE A 408 -3.13 -0.76 4.52
N THR A 409 -3.91 0.14 3.94
CA THR A 409 -3.74 0.57 2.55
C THR A 409 -2.56 1.53 2.44
N VAL A 410 -1.71 1.34 1.44
CA VAL A 410 -0.55 2.21 1.25
C VAL A 410 -0.52 2.81 -0.16
N MET A 411 -0.28 4.13 -0.24
CA MET A 411 -0.01 4.83 -1.48
C MET A 411 1.44 5.32 -1.48
N LEU A 412 2.17 4.93 -2.50
CA LEU A 412 3.53 5.35 -2.77
C LEU A 412 3.52 6.31 -3.95
N THR A 413 4.17 7.44 -3.86
CA THR A 413 4.45 8.27 -5.04
C THR A 413 5.90 8.06 -5.47
N ASP A 414 6.16 8.12 -6.76
CA ASP A 414 7.48 7.93 -7.32
C ASP A 414 7.80 8.97 -8.39
N LEU A 415 9.03 9.47 -8.38
CA LEU A 415 9.52 10.44 -9.34
C LEU A 415 10.20 9.71 -10.49
N THR A 416 9.67 9.83 -11.71
CA THR A 416 10.24 9.22 -12.90
C THR A 416 10.95 10.26 -13.76
N MET A 417 12.04 9.83 -14.41
CA MET A 417 12.71 10.63 -15.44
C MET A 417 11.91 10.54 -16.75
N GLY A 418 11.52 11.65 -17.36
CA GLY A 418 10.71 11.70 -18.59
C GLY A 418 11.37 10.97 -19.78
N GLY A 419 10.54 10.40 -20.65
CA GLY A 419 10.94 9.71 -21.88
C GLY A 419 10.56 8.22 -21.91
N SER A 420 10.83 7.52 -23.03
CA SER A 420 10.53 6.09 -23.21
C SER A 420 11.29 5.15 -22.25
N ALA A 421 12.20 5.67 -21.43
CA ALA A 421 12.87 4.98 -20.34
C ALA A 421 11.95 4.77 -19.11
N LEU A 422 10.77 5.38 -19.08
CA LEU A 422 9.78 5.30 -17.98
C LEU A 422 9.46 3.86 -17.59
N GLU A 423 9.34 2.99 -18.57
CA GLU A 423 8.96 1.60 -18.34
C GLU A 423 10.06 0.75 -17.70
N ARG A 424 11.33 1.18 -17.75
CA ARG A 424 12.46 0.38 -17.24
C ARG A 424 12.83 0.66 -15.78
N ALA A 425 12.76 1.91 -15.35
CA ALA A 425 13.12 2.26 -13.96
C ALA A 425 12.09 1.75 -12.95
N ASP A 426 10.80 1.85 -13.28
CA ASP A 426 9.69 1.46 -12.41
C ASP A 426 9.37 -0.05 -12.44
N ALA A 427 9.90 -0.81 -13.41
CA ALA A 427 9.64 -2.25 -13.53
C ALA A 427 10.07 -3.04 -12.27
N SER A 428 11.05 -2.55 -11.53
CA SER A 428 11.54 -3.22 -10.32
C SER A 428 10.57 -3.12 -9.13
N ILE A 429 9.84 -2.01 -9.00
CA ILE A 429 8.88 -1.75 -7.91
C ILE A 429 7.46 -2.13 -8.34
N SER A 430 7.16 -2.06 -9.63
CA SER A 430 5.84 -2.37 -10.18
C SER A 430 5.34 -3.78 -9.86
N SER A 431 6.26 -4.74 -9.71
CA SER A 431 5.92 -6.11 -9.33
C SER A 431 5.40 -6.24 -7.89
N LEU A 432 5.75 -5.29 -7.01
CA LEU A 432 5.42 -5.30 -5.58
C LEU A 432 4.03 -4.72 -5.30
N VAL A 433 3.54 -3.83 -6.17
CA VAL A 433 2.29 -3.11 -5.95
C VAL A 433 1.08 -3.77 -6.62
N ASP A 434 -0.10 -3.54 -6.05
CA ASP A 434 -1.35 -4.08 -6.57
C ASP A 434 -1.96 -3.19 -7.66
N THR A 435 -1.89 -1.88 -7.49
CA THR A 435 -2.37 -0.89 -8.46
C THR A 435 -1.25 0.08 -8.82
N TRP A 436 -1.12 0.38 -10.11
CA TRP A 436 -0.16 1.35 -10.63
C TRP A 436 -0.85 2.39 -11.49
N LEU A 437 -0.81 3.63 -11.01
CA LEU A 437 -1.31 4.83 -11.67
C LEU A 437 -0.13 5.61 -12.25
N VAL A 438 -0.28 6.14 -13.44
CA VAL A 438 0.75 6.96 -14.10
C VAL A 438 0.20 8.33 -14.43
N LEU A 439 0.89 9.36 -13.96
CA LEU A 439 0.73 10.75 -14.36
C LEU A 439 1.82 11.12 -15.36
N ARG A 440 1.44 11.63 -16.50
CA ARG A 440 2.39 12.08 -17.53
C ARG A 440 1.97 13.39 -18.16
N ASP A 441 2.94 14.12 -18.64
CA ASP A 441 2.70 15.31 -19.43
C ASP A 441 2.29 14.93 -20.85
N LEU A 442 1.30 15.62 -21.38
CA LEU A 442 0.77 15.49 -22.75
C LEU A 442 1.02 16.82 -23.45
N GLU A 443 2.07 16.87 -24.27
CA GLU A 443 2.39 18.06 -25.04
C GLU A 443 1.66 18.02 -26.39
N THR A 444 0.78 18.98 -26.62
CA THR A 444 -0.01 19.10 -27.86
C THR A 444 -0.16 20.57 -28.20
N ASN A 445 0.20 20.96 -29.43
CA ASN A 445 0.01 22.30 -29.99
C ASN A 445 0.56 23.44 -29.10
N GLY A 446 1.71 23.24 -28.44
CA GLY A 446 2.32 24.23 -27.56
C GLY A 446 1.72 24.33 -26.15
N GLU A 447 0.76 23.49 -25.82
CA GLU A 447 0.24 23.33 -24.46
C GLU A 447 0.81 22.09 -23.79
N ARG A 448 1.12 22.20 -22.49
CA ARG A 448 1.52 21.10 -21.63
C ARG A 448 0.36 20.72 -20.72
N ASN A 449 -0.43 19.75 -21.15
CA ASN A 449 -1.52 19.18 -20.40
C ASN A 449 -1.04 17.95 -19.61
N ARG A 450 -1.83 17.45 -18.68
CA ARG A 450 -1.50 16.28 -17.87
C ARG A 450 -2.51 15.17 -18.13
N GLY A 451 -2.02 13.94 -18.19
CA GLY A 451 -2.86 12.77 -18.35
C GLY A 451 -2.65 11.77 -17.21
N LEU A 452 -3.74 11.16 -16.74
CA LEU A 452 -3.72 10.05 -15.80
C LEU A 452 -4.25 8.80 -16.49
N HIS A 453 -3.56 7.68 -16.31
CA HIS A 453 -4.03 6.36 -16.73
C HIS A 453 -3.65 5.28 -15.71
N ILE A 454 -4.38 4.18 -15.76
CA ILE A 454 -4.12 3.01 -14.92
C ILE A 454 -3.32 2.01 -15.75
N LEU A 455 -2.07 1.78 -15.35
CA LEU A 455 -1.21 0.83 -16.04
C LEU A 455 -1.49 -0.61 -15.60
N LYS A 456 -1.83 -0.78 -14.30
CA LYS A 456 -2.05 -2.09 -13.69
C LYS A 456 -3.03 -1.95 -12.52
N SER A 457 -3.93 -2.92 -12.39
CA SER A 457 -4.71 -3.10 -11.17
C SER A 457 -5.02 -4.59 -10.98
N ARG A 458 -4.46 -5.19 -9.93
CA ARG A 458 -4.67 -6.61 -9.62
C ARG A 458 -6.07 -6.83 -9.06
N ALA A 459 -6.67 -7.97 -9.41
CA ALA A 459 -7.95 -8.45 -8.89
C ALA A 459 -9.17 -7.55 -9.21
N MET A 460 -9.04 -6.54 -10.10
CA MET A 460 -10.19 -5.75 -10.56
C MET A 460 -10.04 -5.34 -12.03
N GLY A 461 -11.18 -5.25 -12.74
CA GLY A 461 -11.23 -4.57 -14.03
C GLY A 461 -10.92 -3.09 -13.86
N HIS A 462 -10.25 -2.50 -14.81
CA HIS A 462 -9.92 -1.07 -14.82
C HIS A 462 -9.98 -0.53 -16.24
N SER A 463 -10.18 0.78 -16.36
CA SER A 463 -10.12 1.47 -17.64
C SER A 463 -8.67 1.54 -18.14
N ASN A 464 -8.45 1.25 -19.41
CA ASN A 464 -7.17 1.44 -20.09
C ASN A 464 -7.04 2.82 -20.75
N GLN A 465 -8.05 3.69 -20.60
CA GLN A 465 -8.09 5.00 -21.22
C GLN A 465 -7.29 6.01 -20.43
N VAL A 466 -6.63 6.92 -21.15
CA VAL A 466 -6.04 8.12 -20.56
C VAL A 466 -7.15 9.13 -20.28
N ARG A 467 -7.09 9.79 -19.13
CA ARG A 467 -7.95 10.92 -18.77
C ARG A 467 -7.09 12.17 -18.62
N GLU A 468 -7.58 13.29 -19.12
CA GLU A 468 -6.96 14.58 -18.87
C GLU A 468 -7.09 14.94 -17.39
N PHE A 469 -5.95 15.28 -16.76
CA PHE A 469 -5.83 15.55 -15.34
C PHE A 469 -5.70 17.05 -15.10
N MET A 470 -6.69 17.65 -14.48
CA MET A 470 -6.73 19.05 -14.15
C MET A 470 -6.72 19.28 -12.65
N VAL A 471 -5.93 20.24 -12.20
CA VAL A 471 -5.92 20.75 -10.82
C VAL A 471 -6.66 22.08 -10.82
N THR A 472 -7.75 22.15 -10.07
CA THR A 472 -8.62 23.33 -9.98
C THR A 472 -8.68 23.84 -8.53
N ASN A 473 -9.28 25.00 -8.31
CA ASN A 473 -9.54 25.54 -6.97
C ASN A 473 -10.53 24.68 -6.15
N HIS A 474 -11.14 23.68 -6.77
CA HIS A 474 -12.10 22.75 -6.14
C HIS A 474 -11.56 21.31 -6.10
N GLY A 475 -10.25 21.14 -6.21
CA GLY A 475 -9.60 19.84 -6.21
C GLY A 475 -9.25 19.32 -7.61
N ILE A 476 -9.09 18.01 -7.69
CA ILE A 476 -8.69 17.31 -8.90
C ILE A 476 -9.91 16.94 -9.73
N GLN A 477 -9.86 17.23 -11.03
CA GLN A 477 -10.85 16.82 -12.00
C GLN A 477 -10.20 15.98 -13.10
N LEU A 478 -10.87 14.88 -13.47
CA LEU A 478 -10.51 14.05 -14.61
C LEU A 478 -11.57 14.19 -15.70
N THR A 479 -11.12 14.57 -16.91
CA THR A 479 -12.00 14.73 -18.08
C THR A 479 -11.61 13.75 -19.19
N ASP A 480 -12.53 13.53 -20.12
CA ASP A 480 -12.27 12.72 -21.27
C ASP A 480 -11.27 13.43 -22.20
N VAL A 481 -10.40 12.67 -22.82
CA VAL A 481 -9.57 13.13 -23.93
C VAL A 481 -10.36 12.92 -25.25
N TYR A 482 -10.19 13.83 -26.20
CA TYR A 482 -10.74 13.61 -27.54
C TYR A 482 -9.85 12.64 -28.32
N ILE A 483 -10.45 11.63 -28.94
CA ILE A 483 -9.77 10.65 -29.79
C ILE A 483 -10.37 10.73 -31.18
N GLY A 484 -9.62 11.28 -32.13
CA GLY A 484 -10.05 11.45 -33.51
C GLY A 484 -8.97 11.04 -34.52
N PRO A 485 -9.19 11.30 -35.80
CA PRO A 485 -8.24 10.98 -36.86
C PRO A 485 -6.85 11.59 -36.69
N SER A 486 -6.77 12.71 -35.98
CA SER A 486 -5.52 13.42 -35.65
C SER A 486 -4.84 12.87 -34.39
N GLY A 487 -5.35 11.80 -33.77
CA GLY A 487 -4.85 11.24 -32.54
C GLY A 487 -5.58 11.76 -31.30
N MET A 488 -4.88 11.76 -30.16
CA MET A 488 -5.42 12.19 -28.87
C MET A 488 -5.23 13.70 -28.69
N LEU A 489 -6.33 14.43 -28.46
CA LEU A 489 -6.31 15.87 -28.18
C LEU A 489 -6.76 16.15 -26.73
N THR A 490 -6.11 17.13 -26.11
CA THR A 490 -6.38 17.62 -24.75
C THR A 490 -6.40 19.14 -24.72
N GLY A 491 -6.86 19.75 -23.62
CA GLY A 491 -6.85 21.21 -23.43
C GLY A 491 -7.65 21.98 -24.47
N SER A 492 -7.11 23.10 -24.95
CA SER A 492 -7.77 23.96 -25.92
C SER A 492 -7.99 23.28 -27.27
N ALA A 493 -7.07 22.40 -27.70
CA ALA A 493 -7.20 21.65 -28.94
C ALA A 493 -8.43 20.72 -28.93
N ARG A 494 -8.72 20.08 -27.80
CA ARG A 494 -9.93 19.28 -27.61
C ARG A 494 -11.19 20.15 -27.72
N VAL A 495 -11.23 21.24 -26.97
CA VAL A 495 -12.40 22.17 -26.99
C VAL A 495 -12.66 22.71 -28.38
N GLN A 496 -11.59 23.07 -29.11
CA GLN A 496 -11.71 23.57 -30.48
C GLN A 496 -12.26 22.51 -31.44
N GLN A 497 -11.78 21.25 -31.33
CA GLN A 497 -12.25 20.18 -32.18
C GLN A 497 -13.69 19.79 -31.88
N GLU A 498 -14.06 19.66 -30.62
CA GLU A 498 -15.46 19.44 -30.21
C GLU A 498 -16.39 20.57 -30.66
N GLY A 499 -15.90 21.82 -30.66
CA GLY A 499 -16.61 22.97 -31.17
C GLY A 499 -16.85 22.91 -32.69
N ARG A 500 -15.83 22.49 -33.46
CA ARG A 500 -15.97 22.28 -34.92
C ARG A 500 -16.98 21.20 -35.25
N GLU A 501 -16.90 20.06 -34.58
CA GLU A 501 -17.84 18.95 -34.81
C GLU A 501 -19.27 19.32 -34.45
N ARG A 502 -19.49 20.08 -33.37
CA ARG A 502 -20.82 20.60 -33.05
C ARG A 502 -21.35 21.54 -34.15
N ALA A 503 -20.49 22.42 -34.67
CA ALA A 503 -20.88 23.30 -35.76
C ALA A 503 -21.22 22.52 -37.04
N GLU A 504 -20.43 21.49 -37.38
CA GLU A 504 -20.71 20.60 -38.51
C GLU A 504 -22.03 19.82 -38.33
N LEU A 505 -22.29 19.31 -37.12
CA LEU A 505 -23.57 18.63 -36.83
C LEU A 505 -24.77 19.57 -36.96
N VAL A 506 -24.66 20.84 -36.54
CA VAL A 506 -25.72 21.84 -36.72
C VAL A 506 -25.95 22.12 -38.21
N THR A 507 -24.89 22.32 -39.00
CA THR A 507 -25.04 22.54 -40.45
C THR A 507 -25.69 21.35 -41.17
N LEU A 508 -25.26 20.12 -40.85
CA LEU A 508 -25.90 18.92 -41.39
C LEU A 508 -27.39 18.78 -40.99
N SER A 509 -27.71 19.13 -39.76
CA SER A 509 -29.10 19.15 -39.28
C SER A 509 -29.96 20.16 -40.06
N GLU A 510 -29.44 21.40 -40.25
CA GLU A 510 -30.10 22.42 -41.04
C GLU A 510 -30.28 22.03 -42.51
N GLU A 511 -29.26 21.38 -43.12
CA GLU A 511 -29.38 20.86 -44.47
C GLU A 511 -30.42 19.75 -44.61
N ALA A 512 -30.46 18.82 -43.64
CA ALA A 512 -31.47 17.77 -43.59
C ALA A 512 -32.88 18.34 -43.47
N GLU A 513 -33.09 19.34 -42.61
CA GLU A 513 -34.38 20.04 -42.45
C GLU A 513 -34.79 20.75 -43.78
N ARG A 514 -33.84 21.44 -44.42
CA ARG A 514 -34.13 22.06 -45.75
C ARG A 514 -34.50 21.06 -46.80
N GLN A 515 -33.82 19.91 -46.87
CA GLN A 515 -34.16 18.85 -47.80
C GLN A 515 -35.54 18.25 -47.53
N GLN A 516 -35.87 18.05 -46.27
CA GLN A 516 -37.18 17.54 -45.85
C GLN A 516 -38.28 18.53 -46.23
N LEU A 517 -38.08 19.82 -45.93
CA LEU A 517 -39.05 20.87 -46.29
C LEU A 517 -39.21 20.95 -47.84
N ALA A 518 -38.13 20.85 -48.60
CA ALA A 518 -38.17 20.82 -50.07
C ALA A 518 -38.94 19.60 -50.61
N LEU A 519 -38.79 18.44 -49.99
CA LEU A 519 -39.57 17.24 -50.32
C LEU A 519 -41.05 17.39 -50.00
N GLU A 520 -41.41 17.99 -48.86
CA GLU A 520 -42.80 18.28 -48.49
C GLU A 520 -43.45 19.28 -49.45
N CYS A 521 -42.71 20.35 -49.84
CA CYS A 521 -43.19 21.28 -50.86
C CYS A 521 -43.43 20.58 -52.23
N LYS A 522 -42.50 19.73 -52.68
CA LYS A 522 -42.69 18.94 -53.92
C LYS A 522 -43.88 18.00 -53.83
N ARG A 523 -44.07 17.35 -52.72
CA ARG A 523 -45.21 16.45 -52.46
C ARG A 523 -46.52 17.22 -52.53
N ALA A 524 -46.62 18.36 -51.84
CA ALA A 524 -47.79 19.21 -51.86
C ALA A 524 -48.10 19.74 -53.28
N ALA A 525 -47.08 20.14 -54.03
CA ALA A 525 -47.23 20.54 -55.44
C ALA A 525 -47.75 19.41 -56.33
N LEU A 526 -47.21 18.20 -56.20
CA LEU A 526 -47.69 17.01 -56.90
C LEU A 526 -49.12 16.63 -56.52
N GLU A 527 -49.47 16.69 -55.26
CA GLU A 527 -50.83 16.44 -54.78
C GLU A 527 -51.81 17.48 -55.33
N ALA A 528 -51.42 18.77 -55.39
CA ALA A 528 -52.22 19.81 -56.03
C ALA A 528 -52.40 19.55 -57.54
N GLN A 529 -51.35 19.12 -58.28
CA GLN A 529 -51.46 18.75 -59.71
C GLN A 529 -52.38 17.55 -59.90
N ILE A 530 -52.27 16.53 -59.06
CA ILE A 530 -53.17 15.36 -59.10
C ILE A 530 -54.62 15.77 -58.88
N ALA A 531 -54.86 16.67 -57.89
CA ALA A 531 -56.23 17.19 -57.62
C ALA A 531 -56.78 17.99 -58.80
N ALA A 532 -55.96 18.82 -59.45
CA ALA A 532 -56.38 19.59 -60.65
C ALA A 532 -56.70 18.67 -61.82
N LEU A 533 -55.84 17.67 -62.13
CA LEU A 533 -56.12 16.69 -63.19
C LEU A 533 -57.41 15.85 -62.92
N ARG A 534 -57.62 15.47 -61.67
CA ARG A 534 -58.84 14.76 -61.25
C ARG A 534 -60.12 15.62 -61.43
N ALA A 535 -60.02 16.91 -61.11
CA ALA A 535 -61.08 17.86 -61.32
C ALA A 535 -61.39 18.07 -62.81
N GLU A 536 -60.38 18.19 -63.65
CA GLU A 536 -60.53 18.29 -65.09
C GLU A 536 -61.16 17.04 -65.68
N PHE A 537 -60.68 15.85 -65.30
CA PHE A 537 -61.21 14.56 -65.75
C PHE A 537 -62.70 14.40 -65.30
N SER A 538 -63.02 14.76 -64.06
CA SER A 538 -64.43 14.70 -63.58
C SER A 538 -65.30 15.69 -64.31
N GLY A 539 -64.76 16.87 -64.72
CA GLY A 539 -65.44 17.82 -65.57
C GLY A 539 -65.78 17.27 -66.99
N GLU A 540 -64.76 16.64 -67.59
CA GLU A 540 -64.95 15.96 -68.90
C GLU A 540 -65.96 14.80 -68.82
N GLU A 541 -65.85 13.96 -67.78
CA GLU A 541 -66.75 12.85 -67.51
C GLU A 541 -68.21 13.34 -67.36
N ALA A 542 -68.44 14.47 -66.64
CA ALA A 542 -69.74 15.10 -66.51
C ALA A 542 -70.26 15.61 -67.83
N ILE A 543 -69.41 16.20 -68.69
CA ILE A 543 -69.81 16.67 -70.02
C ILE A 543 -70.14 15.47 -70.92
N ILE A 544 -69.40 14.43 -70.92
CA ILE A 544 -69.63 13.18 -71.70
C ILE A 544 -70.97 12.55 -71.22
N THR A 545 -71.14 12.42 -69.91
CA THR A 545 -72.34 11.86 -69.30
C THR A 545 -73.60 12.69 -69.67
N ARG A 546 -73.46 14.03 -69.69
CA ARG A 546 -74.51 14.94 -70.11
C ARG A 546 -74.82 14.82 -71.60
N THR A 547 -73.81 14.67 -72.41
CA THR A 547 -73.94 14.47 -73.87
C THR A 547 -74.63 13.12 -74.18
N VAL A 548 -74.21 12.04 -73.56
CA VAL A 548 -74.79 10.69 -73.69
C VAL A 548 -76.26 10.71 -73.18
N SER A 549 -76.55 11.44 -72.11
CA SER A 549 -77.92 11.58 -71.60
C SER A 549 -78.80 12.36 -72.57
N LYS A 550 -78.27 13.46 -73.17
CA LYS A 550 -79.02 14.22 -74.23
C LYS A 550 -79.25 13.36 -75.44
N ASP A 551 -78.27 12.59 -75.88
CA ASP A 551 -78.45 11.70 -77.06
C ASP A 551 -79.48 10.60 -76.77
N LYS A 552 -79.47 10.01 -75.54
CA LYS A 552 -80.54 9.08 -75.11
C LYS A 552 -81.90 9.70 -75.10
N LEU A 553 -82.02 10.97 -74.57
CA LEU A 553 -83.27 11.69 -74.59
C LEU A 553 -83.76 12.01 -76.02
N ARG A 554 -82.76 12.41 -76.88
CA ARG A 554 -83.06 12.69 -78.29
C ARG A 554 -83.49 11.43 -79.03
N GLY A 555 -82.84 10.31 -78.80
CA GLY A 555 -83.24 9.01 -79.33
C GLY A 555 -84.66 8.58 -78.88
N ALA A 556 -84.95 8.82 -77.53
CA ALA A 556 -86.29 8.51 -76.97
C ALA A 556 -87.39 9.42 -77.55
N VAL A 557 -87.11 10.73 -77.75
CA VAL A 557 -88.00 11.64 -78.40
C VAL A 557 -88.25 11.25 -79.86
N LEU A 558 -87.21 10.93 -80.63
CA LEU A 558 -87.34 10.45 -81.99
C LEU A 558 -88.11 9.13 -82.09
N ALA A 559 -87.89 8.18 -81.20
CA ALA A 559 -88.66 6.93 -81.11
C ALA A 559 -90.13 7.16 -80.79
N LEU A 560 -90.47 8.17 -79.93
CA LEU A 560 -91.82 8.59 -79.60
C LEU A 560 -92.52 9.26 -80.82
N ASP A 561 -91.75 10.11 -81.57
CA ASP A 561 -92.26 10.76 -82.78
C ASP A 561 -92.47 9.73 -83.91
N GLU A 562 -91.50 8.75 -84.09
CA GLU A 562 -91.69 7.65 -85.00
C GLU A 562 -92.92 6.79 -84.67
N ALA A 563 -93.12 6.50 -83.41
CA ALA A 563 -94.29 5.76 -82.91
C ALA A 563 -95.59 6.54 -83.09
N ALA A 564 -95.52 7.90 -82.90
CA ALA A 564 -96.66 8.78 -83.16
C ALA A 564 -97.00 8.87 -84.64
N MET A 565 -95.98 8.95 -85.54
CA MET A 565 -96.16 8.91 -86.98
C MET A 565 -96.70 7.56 -87.44
N GLY A 566 -96.15 6.47 -86.88
CA GLY A 566 -96.64 5.11 -87.21
C GLY A 566 -98.13 4.96 -86.83
N ARG A 567 -98.58 5.53 -85.72
CA ARG A 567 -99.97 5.54 -85.27
C ARG A 567 -100.86 6.38 -86.22
N SER A 568 -100.39 7.51 -86.67
CA SER A 568 -101.14 8.39 -87.57
C SER A 568 -101.36 7.83 -88.98
N ARG A 569 -100.39 6.99 -89.39
CA ARG A 569 -100.44 6.33 -90.76
C ARG A 569 -100.98 4.92 -90.75
N LYS A 570 -101.53 4.40 -89.64
CA LYS A 570 -102.13 3.05 -89.51
C LYS A 570 -101.22 1.93 -89.98
N GLY A 571 -99.82 2.04 -89.76
CA GLY A 571 -98.89 1.02 -90.11
C GLY A 571 -98.71 -0.02 -88.94
N ASP A 572 -98.42 -1.28 -89.26
CA ASP A 572 -98.30 -2.38 -88.33
C ASP A 572 -97.14 -2.16 -87.36
N ILE A 573 -97.29 -2.52 -86.01
CA ILE A 573 -96.34 -2.35 -84.97
C ILE A 573 -95.31 -3.54 -85.02
N VAL A 574 -94.05 -3.28 -85.43
CA VAL A 574 -92.98 -4.24 -85.29
C VAL A 574 -92.41 -4.20 -83.90
N LYS A 575 -92.47 -5.32 -83.10
CA LYS A 575 -91.81 -5.46 -81.78
C LYS A 575 -90.34 -5.56 -81.94
N SER A 576 -89.55 -4.56 -81.43
CA SER A 576 -88.03 -4.65 -81.40
C SER A 576 -87.63 -5.49 -80.20
N ASN A 577 -86.79 -6.53 -80.44
CA ASN A 577 -86.10 -7.36 -79.44
C ASN A 577 -84.99 -6.55 -78.71
N GLY A 578 -85.06 -6.47 -77.30
CA GLY A 578 -84.11 -5.78 -76.49
C GLY A 578 -82.77 -6.42 -76.49
N ILE A 579 -81.74 -5.64 -76.81
CA ILE A 579 -80.30 -6.02 -76.63
C ILE A 579 -79.91 -5.82 -75.16
N ARG A 580 -79.56 -6.94 -74.48
CA ARG A 580 -78.94 -6.93 -73.14
C ARG A 580 -77.43 -6.56 -73.32
N VAL A 581 -77.06 -5.38 -72.82
CA VAL A 581 -75.65 -5.03 -72.66
C VAL A 581 -75.15 -5.58 -71.29
N ARG A 582 -74.18 -6.50 -71.29
CA ARG A 582 -73.51 -7.00 -70.13
C ARG A 582 -72.45 -5.95 -69.61
N HIS A 583 -72.61 -5.48 -68.39
CA HIS A 583 -71.52 -4.78 -67.67
C HIS A 583 -70.51 -5.81 -67.21
N SER A 584 -69.28 -5.74 -67.73
CA SER A 584 -68.13 -6.39 -67.15
C SER A 584 -67.47 -5.44 -66.17
N LEU A 585 -67.49 -5.82 -64.87
CA LEU A 585 -66.60 -5.30 -63.81
C LEU A 585 -65.18 -5.70 -64.12
N VAL A 586 -64.27 -4.72 -64.18
CA VAL A 586 -62.85 -4.97 -64.10
C VAL A 586 -62.39 -4.52 -62.70
N GLY A 587 -61.77 -5.50 -62.08
CA GLY A 587 -61.33 -5.49 -60.70
C GLY A 587 -60.22 -4.53 -60.38
N GLY A 588 -60.04 -4.32 -59.13
CA GLY A 588 -59.05 -3.52 -58.51
C GLY A 588 -57.63 -4.16 -58.61
N VAL A 589 -56.68 -3.31 -58.46
CA VAL A 589 -55.32 -3.67 -58.00
C VAL A 589 -54.89 -2.67 -56.95
N GLN A 590 -54.28 -3.19 -55.90
CA GLN A 590 -53.72 -2.68 -54.66
C GLN A 590 -52.90 -1.38 -54.75
#